data_5df41da203b3d19ad71a923978144ebd
#
_entry.id   5df41da203b3d19ad71a923978144ebd
#
_cell.length_a   1.000
_cell.length_b   1.000
_cell.length_c   1.000
_cell.angle_alpha   90.00
_cell.angle_beta   90.00
_cell.angle_gamma   90.00
#
_symmetry.space_group_name_H-M   'P 1'
#
loop_
_entity.id
_entity.type
_entity.pdbx_description
1 polymer ?
#
loop_
_entity_poly.entity_id
_entity_poly.type
_entity_poly.pdbx_seq_one_letter_code
_entity_poly.pdbx_strand_id
1 'polypeptide(L)'
;MSSEIVMYGPDESLIGQLRDAAPDGVDIQWVDSGQDLDEAARALASTKAIILGVAIDFEVELAAKCSELRLIQTTSAGTDKLDKTALGELGIKVSNNGGGNAVAVAEHTIALMVGVYRKLHLQFQNVQEKKWMGTIRPDWFSQAHELTDKTVGIIGVGRIGSRVAQRLQGWDCNLIYDDIVDPDPDLITRLGLTKVDRDELLQTSDLITLHVPLNRQTRGMISDREFDLMKPDAVLINACRGPVVDEEAFIRAMESNKIMAAGVDVLEVEPTPENNPLIDMDNVLITPHLAAFTQEAGEKSRAFAMYNSNRVANGEEPESVVLPDD
;
A
#
# COMPACT_ATOMS: atom_id res chain seq x y z
N MET A 1 32.07 11.96 -13.57
CA MET A 1 31.10 12.05 -14.69
C MET A 1 29.75 11.83 -14.03
N SER A 2 28.78 12.74 -14.23
CA SER A 2 27.44 12.56 -13.69
C SER A 2 26.74 11.44 -14.46
N SER A 3 26.07 10.54 -13.77
CA SER A 3 25.29 9.45 -14.38
C SER A 3 23.93 9.95 -14.86
N GLU A 4 23.42 9.36 -15.94
CA GLU A 4 22.06 9.66 -16.42
C GLU A 4 20.98 9.08 -15.51
N ILE A 5 21.33 8.10 -14.67
CA ILE A 5 20.45 7.48 -13.68
C ILE A 5 21.08 7.64 -12.28
N VAL A 6 20.32 8.18 -11.35
CA VAL A 6 20.79 8.44 -10.00
C VAL A 6 19.80 7.88 -8.98
N MET A 7 20.32 7.22 -7.95
CA MET A 7 19.59 6.98 -6.72
C MET A 7 19.75 8.21 -5.82
N TYR A 8 18.64 8.82 -5.42
CA TYR A 8 18.62 9.96 -4.51
C TYR A 8 18.02 9.55 -3.16
N GLY A 9 18.77 9.77 -2.08
CA GLY A 9 18.32 9.37 -0.75
C GLY A 9 19.35 9.61 0.34
N PRO A 10 18.94 9.46 1.63
CA PRO A 10 19.78 9.82 2.79
C PRO A 10 20.94 8.83 3.05
N ASP A 11 20.89 7.66 2.42
CA ASP A 11 21.93 6.63 2.56
C ASP A 11 22.11 5.83 1.27
N GLU A 12 23.24 5.16 1.15
CA GLU A 12 23.59 4.37 -0.04
C GLU A 12 23.22 2.88 0.05
N SER A 13 22.42 2.49 1.04
CA SER A 13 22.16 1.06 1.33
C SER A 13 21.54 0.27 0.18
N LEU A 14 20.75 0.93 -0.68
CA LEU A 14 20.09 0.32 -1.83
C LEU A 14 20.96 0.31 -3.11
N ILE A 15 22.04 1.09 -3.19
CA ILE A 15 22.78 1.28 -4.45
C ILE A 15 23.37 -0.03 -4.98
N GLY A 16 23.88 -0.88 -4.10
CA GLY A 16 24.39 -2.21 -4.47
C GLY A 16 23.32 -3.07 -5.11
N GLN A 17 22.15 -3.13 -4.51
CA GLN A 17 21.02 -3.92 -4.99
C GLN A 17 20.41 -3.36 -6.30
N LEU A 18 20.49 -2.04 -6.51
CA LEU A 18 20.08 -1.42 -7.77
C LEU A 18 21.09 -1.70 -8.88
N ARG A 19 22.40 -1.71 -8.57
CA ARG A 19 23.45 -2.11 -9.51
C ARG A 19 23.31 -3.57 -9.95
N ASP A 20 23.00 -4.45 -9.01
CA ASP A 20 22.76 -5.88 -9.30
C ASP A 20 21.51 -6.09 -10.17
N ALA A 21 20.53 -5.18 -10.09
CA ALA A 21 19.32 -5.21 -10.90
C ALA A 21 19.44 -4.44 -12.23
N ALA A 22 20.56 -3.74 -12.45
CA ALA A 22 20.76 -2.94 -13.64
C ALA A 22 21.00 -3.82 -14.88
N PRO A 23 20.49 -3.44 -16.06
CA PRO A 23 20.89 -4.05 -17.32
C PRO A 23 22.40 -3.88 -17.57
N ASP A 24 22.98 -4.80 -18.37
CA ASP A 24 24.40 -4.75 -18.73
C ASP A 24 24.81 -3.38 -19.29
N GLY A 25 25.86 -2.81 -18.73
CA GLY A 25 26.43 -1.53 -19.17
C GLY A 25 25.71 -0.28 -18.66
N VAL A 26 24.66 -0.44 -17.84
CA VAL A 26 23.95 0.69 -17.20
C VAL A 26 24.62 1.00 -15.87
N ASP A 27 25.07 2.26 -15.70
CA ASP A 27 25.64 2.77 -14.46
C ASP A 27 24.59 3.59 -13.67
N ILE A 28 24.63 3.44 -12.36
CA ILE A 28 23.83 4.22 -11.42
C ILE A 28 24.74 4.78 -10.32
N GLN A 29 24.57 6.07 -10.02
CA GLN A 29 25.26 6.75 -8.93
C GLN A 29 24.29 7.05 -7.78
N TRP A 30 24.83 7.20 -6.60
CA TRP A 30 24.08 7.68 -5.45
C TRP A 30 24.41 9.15 -5.20
N VAL A 31 23.38 9.92 -4.88
CA VAL A 31 23.46 11.32 -4.42
C VAL A 31 22.72 11.43 -3.10
N ASP A 32 23.43 11.95 -2.09
CA ASP A 32 22.88 12.14 -0.75
C ASP A 32 21.83 13.25 -0.75
N SER A 33 20.64 12.94 -0.24
CA SER A 33 19.55 13.91 -0.09
C SER A 33 19.78 14.92 1.06
N GLY A 34 20.78 14.72 1.91
CA GLY A 34 21.16 15.64 2.96
C GLY A 34 22.05 16.80 2.50
N GLN A 35 22.45 16.85 1.21
CA GLN A 35 23.23 17.95 0.65
C GLN A 35 22.39 19.22 0.52
N ASP A 36 23.06 20.37 0.46
CA ASP A 36 22.36 21.62 0.12
C ASP A 36 21.82 21.59 -1.33
N LEU A 37 20.81 22.41 -1.58
CA LEU A 37 20.08 22.44 -2.84
C LEU A 37 20.99 22.64 -4.07
N ASP A 38 21.99 23.51 -3.97
CA ASP A 38 22.88 23.84 -5.11
C ASP A 38 23.93 22.75 -5.33
N GLU A 39 24.36 22.05 -4.29
CA GLU A 39 25.22 20.88 -4.40
C GLU A 39 24.46 19.70 -5.04
N ALA A 40 23.26 19.42 -4.56
CA ALA A 40 22.40 18.39 -5.16
C ALA A 40 22.09 18.69 -6.64
N ALA A 41 21.74 19.95 -6.97
CA ALA A 41 21.48 20.36 -8.35
C ALA A 41 22.71 20.18 -9.26
N ARG A 42 23.93 20.48 -8.77
CA ARG A 42 25.17 20.24 -9.54
C ARG A 42 25.41 18.74 -9.77
N ALA A 43 25.16 17.92 -8.73
CA ALA A 43 25.33 16.47 -8.84
C ALA A 43 24.33 15.85 -9.84
N LEU A 44 23.14 16.41 -9.94
CA LEU A 44 22.02 15.93 -10.76
C LEU A 44 21.96 16.61 -12.16
N ALA A 45 22.91 17.48 -12.52
CA ALA A 45 22.83 18.34 -13.72
C ALA A 45 22.62 17.60 -15.04
N SER A 46 23.09 16.36 -15.20
CA SER A 46 22.89 15.54 -16.41
C SER A 46 21.98 14.32 -16.18
N THR A 47 21.31 14.27 -15.03
CA THR A 47 20.45 13.15 -14.65
C THR A 47 19.13 13.22 -15.40
N LYS A 48 18.75 12.14 -16.08
CA LYS A 48 17.48 11.98 -16.78
C LYS A 48 16.43 11.26 -15.94
N ALA A 49 16.88 10.33 -15.08
CA ALA A 49 16.00 9.58 -14.20
C ALA A 49 16.57 9.51 -12.78
N ILE A 50 15.71 9.81 -11.80
CA ILE A 50 16.02 9.69 -10.38
C ILE A 50 15.22 8.52 -9.82
N ILE A 51 15.89 7.61 -9.10
CA ILE A 51 15.25 6.53 -8.34
C ILE A 51 15.19 6.96 -6.87
N LEU A 52 13.99 6.94 -6.32
CA LEU A 52 13.73 7.21 -4.90
C LEU A 52 13.46 5.90 -4.16
N GLY A 53 14.02 5.79 -2.96
CA GLY A 53 13.65 4.77 -1.99
C GLY A 53 12.23 4.96 -1.43
N VAL A 54 11.87 4.11 -0.47
CA VAL A 54 10.54 4.19 0.18
C VAL A 54 10.45 5.47 1.02
N ALA A 55 9.34 6.18 0.87
CA ALA A 55 8.97 7.36 1.67
C ALA A 55 9.95 8.55 1.60
N ILE A 56 10.74 8.66 0.53
CA ILE A 56 11.63 9.80 0.30
C ILE A 56 10.87 10.89 -0.45
N ASP A 57 10.97 12.12 0.06
CA ASP A 57 10.48 13.32 -0.59
C ASP A 57 11.48 13.79 -1.66
N PHE A 58 10.97 14.45 -2.70
CA PHE A 58 11.79 15.13 -3.69
C PHE A 58 11.23 16.52 -3.96
N GLU A 59 12.02 17.54 -3.62
CA GLU A 59 11.56 18.93 -3.68
C GLU A 59 11.43 19.42 -5.12
N VAL A 60 10.30 20.08 -5.41
CA VAL A 60 10.04 20.68 -6.73
C VAL A 60 11.08 21.75 -7.08
N GLU A 61 11.61 22.48 -6.09
CA GLU A 61 12.67 23.47 -6.29
C GLU A 61 13.97 22.83 -6.81
N LEU A 62 14.32 21.64 -6.30
CA LEU A 62 15.45 20.86 -6.81
C LEU A 62 15.17 20.37 -8.24
N ALA A 63 13.96 19.85 -8.48
CA ALA A 63 13.53 19.41 -9.80
C ALA A 63 13.66 20.51 -10.87
N ALA A 64 13.27 21.74 -10.54
CA ALA A 64 13.35 22.89 -11.44
C ALA A 64 14.78 23.27 -11.81
N LYS A 65 15.78 22.90 -11.01
CA LYS A 65 17.21 23.12 -11.30
C LYS A 65 17.81 21.99 -12.17
N CYS A 66 17.11 20.88 -12.38
CA CYS A 66 17.58 19.70 -13.11
C CYS A 66 17.01 19.69 -14.54
N SER A 67 17.59 20.44 -15.47
CA SER A 67 17.04 20.66 -16.82
C SER A 67 16.89 19.38 -17.66
N GLU A 68 17.71 18.36 -17.40
CA GLU A 68 17.68 17.09 -18.13
C GLU A 68 16.74 16.06 -17.50
N LEU A 69 16.21 16.31 -16.29
CA LEU A 69 15.36 15.37 -15.57
C LEU A 69 14.02 15.15 -16.28
N ARG A 70 13.64 13.88 -16.46
CA ARG A 70 12.41 13.46 -17.16
C ARG A 70 11.59 12.49 -16.33
N LEU A 71 12.21 11.77 -15.38
CA LEU A 71 11.54 10.74 -14.59
C LEU A 71 11.97 10.81 -13.14
N ILE A 72 10.97 10.76 -12.25
CA ILE A 72 11.13 10.34 -10.85
C ILE A 72 10.49 8.97 -10.73
N GLN A 73 11.29 7.97 -10.44
CA GLN A 73 10.91 6.56 -10.29
C GLN A 73 10.94 6.16 -8.81
N THR A 74 9.82 5.73 -8.24
CA THR A 74 9.82 5.18 -6.88
C THR A 74 10.00 3.67 -6.86
N THR A 75 10.65 3.13 -5.85
CA THR A 75 10.72 1.68 -5.59
C THR A 75 9.48 1.18 -4.82
N SER A 76 8.57 2.06 -4.46
CA SER A 76 7.29 1.78 -3.79
C SER A 76 6.10 1.93 -4.74
N ALA A 77 4.93 1.42 -4.34
CA ALA A 77 3.67 1.67 -5.05
C ALA A 77 3.13 3.09 -4.78
N GLY A 78 3.37 3.62 -3.58
CA GLY A 78 2.94 4.96 -3.19
C GLY A 78 3.85 6.05 -3.71
N THR A 79 3.22 7.16 -4.11
CA THR A 79 3.86 8.38 -4.57
C THR A 79 3.27 9.60 -3.88
N ASP A 80 2.68 9.38 -2.72
CA ASP A 80 1.84 10.37 -2.01
C ASP A 80 2.62 11.60 -1.55
N LYS A 81 3.94 11.46 -1.35
CA LYS A 81 4.84 12.54 -0.95
C LYS A 81 5.34 13.41 -2.11
N LEU A 82 5.05 13.04 -3.35
CA LEU A 82 5.51 13.77 -4.54
C LEU A 82 4.41 14.69 -5.07
N ASP A 83 4.73 15.96 -5.27
CA ASP A 83 3.85 16.90 -5.97
C ASP A 83 3.87 16.62 -7.49
N LYS A 84 3.04 15.65 -7.88
CA LYS A 84 2.94 15.19 -9.26
C LYS A 84 2.46 16.28 -10.23
N THR A 85 1.68 17.23 -9.72
CA THR A 85 1.20 18.37 -10.52
C THR A 85 2.34 19.33 -10.85
N ALA A 86 3.05 19.81 -9.85
CA ALA A 86 4.16 20.72 -10.05
C ALA A 86 5.33 20.07 -10.82
N LEU A 87 5.61 18.77 -10.58
CA LEU A 87 6.60 18.02 -11.37
C LEU A 87 6.17 17.88 -12.83
N GLY A 88 4.87 17.63 -13.08
CA GLY A 88 4.32 17.56 -14.43
C GLY A 88 4.40 18.87 -15.19
N GLU A 89 4.24 20.03 -14.53
CA GLU A 89 4.45 21.37 -15.13
C GLU A 89 5.90 21.59 -15.58
N LEU A 90 6.85 20.94 -14.92
CA LEU A 90 8.26 20.91 -15.33
C LEU A 90 8.57 19.87 -16.43
N GLY A 91 7.57 19.11 -16.88
CA GLY A 91 7.75 18.04 -17.86
C GLY A 91 8.33 16.74 -17.28
N ILE A 92 8.33 16.59 -15.95
CA ILE A 92 8.87 15.43 -15.25
C ILE A 92 7.73 14.45 -14.94
N LYS A 93 7.87 13.20 -15.34
CA LYS A 93 6.91 12.13 -15.05
C LYS A 93 7.27 11.45 -13.74
N VAL A 94 6.25 11.01 -13.00
CA VAL A 94 6.40 10.20 -11.80
C VAL A 94 5.92 8.79 -12.11
N SER A 95 6.72 7.78 -11.81
CA SER A 95 6.36 6.36 -11.96
C SER A 95 6.56 5.60 -10.66
N ASN A 96 5.66 4.65 -10.42
CA ASN A 96 5.74 3.76 -9.26
C ASN A 96 6.42 2.41 -9.60
N ASN A 97 6.46 1.49 -8.64
CA ASN A 97 7.15 0.20 -8.76
C ASN A 97 6.53 -0.83 -9.74
N GLY A 98 5.64 -0.41 -10.64
CA GLY A 98 5.03 -1.30 -11.63
C GLY A 98 4.17 -2.43 -11.07
N GLY A 99 3.87 -2.41 -9.78
CA GLY A 99 3.13 -3.48 -9.07
C GLY A 99 4.02 -4.61 -8.57
N GLY A 100 5.33 -4.39 -8.46
CA GLY A 100 6.28 -5.38 -7.95
C GLY A 100 5.92 -5.95 -6.57
N ASN A 101 5.27 -5.15 -5.72
CA ASN A 101 4.81 -5.53 -4.38
C ASN A 101 3.39 -6.13 -4.32
N ALA A 102 2.66 -6.19 -5.44
CA ALA A 102 1.23 -6.51 -5.39
C ALA A 102 0.92 -7.92 -4.86
N VAL A 103 1.83 -8.87 -5.06
CA VAL A 103 1.72 -10.22 -4.51
C VAL A 103 1.87 -10.20 -2.99
N ALA A 104 2.94 -9.55 -2.49
CA ALA A 104 3.23 -9.46 -1.07
C ALA A 104 2.07 -8.81 -0.28
N VAL A 105 1.58 -7.64 -0.76
CA VAL A 105 0.46 -6.95 -0.11
C VAL A 105 -0.83 -7.79 -0.15
N ALA A 106 -1.11 -8.50 -1.24
CA ALA A 106 -2.27 -9.38 -1.29
C ALA A 106 -2.18 -10.54 -0.30
N GLU A 107 -1.01 -11.14 -0.13
CA GLU A 107 -0.78 -12.21 0.85
C GLU A 107 -0.87 -11.70 2.28
N HIS A 108 -0.30 -10.54 2.55
CA HIS A 108 -0.42 -9.88 3.85
C HIS A 108 -1.88 -9.53 4.18
N THR A 109 -2.65 -9.06 3.20
CA THR A 109 -4.10 -8.81 3.35
C THR A 109 -4.84 -10.08 3.80
N ILE A 110 -4.57 -11.22 3.16
CA ILE A 110 -5.16 -12.51 3.58
C ILE A 110 -4.70 -12.89 4.99
N ALA A 111 -3.42 -12.67 5.33
CA ALA A 111 -2.91 -12.93 6.67
C ALA A 111 -3.62 -12.06 7.72
N LEU A 112 -3.88 -10.78 7.44
CA LEU A 112 -4.67 -9.91 8.32
C LEU A 112 -6.11 -10.42 8.48
N MET A 113 -6.80 -10.81 7.38
CA MET A 113 -8.15 -11.38 7.44
C MET A 113 -8.22 -12.59 8.39
N VAL A 114 -7.33 -13.56 8.18
CA VAL A 114 -7.24 -14.76 9.01
C VAL A 114 -6.77 -14.41 10.42
N GLY A 115 -5.79 -13.52 10.53
CA GLY A 115 -5.23 -13.07 11.80
C GLY A 115 -6.27 -12.45 12.72
N VAL A 116 -7.14 -11.58 12.18
CA VAL A 116 -8.25 -10.95 12.91
C VAL A 116 -9.32 -11.97 13.25
N TYR A 117 -9.82 -12.75 12.29
CA TYR A 117 -10.87 -13.74 12.50
C TYR A 117 -10.48 -14.80 13.50
N ARG A 118 -9.21 -15.21 13.55
CA ARG A 118 -8.68 -16.19 14.48
C ARG A 118 -8.05 -15.57 15.72
N LYS A 119 -8.02 -14.21 15.82
CA LYS A 119 -7.38 -13.45 16.92
C LYS A 119 -5.95 -13.93 17.19
N LEU A 120 -5.15 -14.08 16.12
CA LEU A 120 -3.81 -14.69 16.22
C LEU A 120 -2.87 -13.89 17.13
N HIS A 121 -2.94 -12.56 17.11
CA HIS A 121 -2.13 -11.68 17.98
C HIS A 121 -2.38 -11.98 19.47
N LEU A 122 -3.64 -12.15 19.87
CA LEU A 122 -3.98 -12.52 21.25
C LEU A 122 -3.57 -13.96 21.60
N GLN A 123 -3.61 -14.88 20.63
CA GLN A 123 -3.12 -16.24 20.84
C GLN A 123 -1.60 -16.25 21.09
N PHE A 124 -0.82 -15.49 20.31
CA PHE A 124 0.62 -15.34 20.53
C PHE A 124 0.93 -14.71 21.90
N GLN A 125 0.22 -13.65 22.28
CA GLN A 125 0.35 -13.02 23.58
C GLN A 125 0.03 -14.00 24.72
N ASN A 126 -1.06 -14.76 24.63
CA ASN A 126 -1.42 -15.77 25.64
C ASN A 126 -0.29 -16.80 25.85
N VAL A 127 0.36 -17.27 24.77
CA VAL A 127 1.48 -18.22 24.89
C VAL A 127 2.69 -17.56 25.57
N GLN A 128 3.02 -16.31 25.23
CA GLN A 128 4.09 -15.57 25.90
C GLN A 128 3.83 -15.40 27.39
N GLU A 129 2.58 -15.19 27.78
CA GLU A 129 2.11 -15.10 29.17
C GLU A 129 1.92 -16.49 29.84
N LYS A 130 2.33 -17.58 29.18
CA LYS A 130 2.20 -18.97 29.66
C LYS A 130 0.76 -19.41 29.88
N LYS A 131 -0.21 -18.77 29.26
CA LYS A 131 -1.62 -19.15 29.24
C LYS A 131 -1.87 -20.21 28.16
N TRP A 132 -2.71 -21.19 28.45
CA TRP A 132 -3.03 -22.27 27.54
C TRP A 132 -4.54 -22.48 27.47
N MET A 133 -5.02 -23.31 26.56
CA MET A 133 -6.43 -23.52 26.24
C MET A 133 -7.38 -23.52 27.47
N GLY A 134 -7.00 -24.15 28.55
CA GLY A 134 -7.82 -24.23 29.77
C GLY A 134 -7.94 -22.94 30.60
N THR A 135 -7.17 -21.89 30.24
CA THR A 135 -7.17 -20.60 30.95
C THR A 135 -7.65 -19.45 30.04
N ILE A 136 -7.99 -19.76 28.79
CA ILE A 136 -8.48 -18.79 27.81
C ILE A 136 -9.99 -18.58 28.02
N ARG A 137 -10.47 -17.38 27.67
CA ARG A 137 -11.86 -16.94 27.88
C ARG A 137 -12.88 -17.95 27.32
N PRO A 138 -13.95 -18.29 28.08
CA PRO A 138 -15.01 -19.18 27.60
C PRO A 138 -15.74 -18.67 26.32
N ASP A 139 -15.73 -17.35 26.09
CA ASP A 139 -16.38 -16.69 24.99
C ASP A 139 -15.56 -16.74 23.68
N TRP A 140 -14.36 -17.35 23.68
CA TRP A 140 -13.50 -17.44 22.48
C TRP A 140 -14.21 -18.05 21.27
N PHE A 141 -15.02 -19.08 21.51
CA PHE A 141 -15.79 -19.74 20.43
C PHE A 141 -16.81 -18.84 19.75
N SER A 142 -17.34 -17.82 20.45
CA SER A 142 -18.29 -16.88 19.88
C SER A 142 -17.62 -15.71 19.15
N GLN A 143 -16.29 -15.58 19.24
CA GLN A 143 -15.54 -14.43 18.72
C GLN A 143 -14.53 -14.80 17.63
N ALA A 144 -14.26 -16.10 17.40
CA ALA A 144 -13.38 -16.56 16.33
C ALA A 144 -14.23 -17.12 15.18
N HIS A 145 -13.87 -16.76 13.95
CA HIS A 145 -14.66 -17.07 12.77
C HIS A 145 -13.84 -17.80 11.71
N GLU A 146 -14.54 -18.38 10.73
CA GLU A 146 -14.02 -18.96 9.50
C GLU A 146 -14.41 -18.06 8.32
N LEU A 147 -13.68 -18.15 7.20
CA LEU A 147 -13.96 -17.40 5.98
C LEU A 147 -15.04 -18.07 5.12
N THR A 148 -15.26 -19.36 5.30
CA THR A 148 -16.28 -20.13 4.57
C THR A 148 -17.66 -19.48 4.72
N ASP A 149 -18.39 -19.39 3.61
CA ASP A 149 -19.73 -18.77 3.49
C ASP A 149 -19.79 -17.28 3.82
N LYS A 150 -18.65 -16.62 4.05
CA LYS A 150 -18.59 -15.18 4.30
C LYS A 150 -18.62 -14.39 3.00
N THR A 151 -19.14 -13.18 3.06
CA THR A 151 -19.05 -12.21 1.96
C THR A 151 -17.87 -11.29 2.19
N VAL A 152 -16.94 -11.27 1.24
CA VAL A 152 -15.78 -10.37 1.23
C VAL A 152 -16.02 -9.27 0.20
N GLY A 153 -16.16 -8.03 0.68
CA GLY A 153 -16.28 -6.82 -0.12
C GLY A 153 -14.89 -6.24 -0.42
N ILE A 154 -14.56 -6.10 -1.70
CA ILE A 154 -13.28 -5.58 -2.17
C ILE A 154 -13.50 -4.19 -2.75
N ILE A 155 -12.98 -3.14 -2.11
CA ILE A 155 -13.01 -1.78 -2.63
C ILE A 155 -11.70 -1.52 -3.37
N GLY A 156 -11.78 -1.46 -4.71
CA GLY A 156 -10.65 -1.36 -5.61
C GLY A 156 -10.12 -2.72 -6.11
N VAL A 157 -10.39 -3.07 -7.36
CA VAL A 157 -9.96 -4.34 -8.01
C VAL A 157 -8.80 -4.08 -8.98
N GLY A 158 -7.85 -3.27 -8.53
CA GLY A 158 -6.60 -3.02 -9.25
C GLY A 158 -5.59 -4.18 -9.13
N ARG A 159 -4.30 -3.84 -9.20
CA ARG A 159 -3.19 -4.82 -9.13
C ARG A 159 -3.18 -5.66 -7.86
N ILE A 160 -3.58 -5.09 -6.72
CA ILE A 160 -3.60 -5.78 -5.42
C ILE A 160 -4.95 -6.47 -5.21
N GLY A 161 -6.07 -5.74 -5.32
CA GLY A 161 -7.40 -6.30 -5.04
C GLY A 161 -7.75 -7.51 -5.92
N SER A 162 -7.35 -7.50 -7.19
CA SER A 162 -7.49 -8.68 -8.07
C SER A 162 -6.69 -9.90 -7.57
N ARG A 163 -5.52 -9.69 -6.98
CA ARG A 163 -4.70 -10.76 -6.39
C ARG A 163 -5.24 -11.25 -5.05
N VAL A 164 -5.89 -10.38 -4.28
CA VAL A 164 -6.66 -10.79 -3.09
C VAL A 164 -7.82 -11.67 -3.50
N ALA A 165 -8.63 -11.23 -4.47
CA ALA A 165 -9.74 -12.02 -5.01
C ALA A 165 -9.27 -13.39 -5.53
N GLN A 166 -8.15 -13.43 -6.25
CA GLN A 166 -7.55 -14.67 -6.75
C GLN A 166 -7.18 -15.64 -5.63
N ARG A 167 -6.64 -15.15 -4.52
CA ARG A 167 -6.23 -15.98 -3.38
C ARG A 167 -7.42 -16.50 -2.59
N LEU A 168 -8.52 -15.78 -2.60
CA LEU A 168 -9.75 -16.17 -1.92
C LEU A 168 -10.55 -17.26 -2.65
N GLN A 169 -10.17 -17.63 -3.88
CA GLN A 169 -10.89 -18.63 -4.69
C GLN A 169 -11.04 -20.00 -4.02
N GLY A 170 -10.15 -20.40 -3.14
CA GLY A 170 -10.20 -21.69 -2.45
C GLY A 170 -10.75 -21.62 -1.02
N TRP A 171 -11.38 -20.50 -0.63
CA TRP A 171 -11.86 -20.28 0.74
C TRP A 171 -13.37 -20.38 0.88
N ASP A 172 -14.08 -20.75 -0.20
CA ASP A 172 -15.54 -20.93 -0.23
C ASP A 172 -16.32 -19.72 0.28
N CYS A 173 -15.83 -18.51 -0.04
CA CYS A 173 -16.44 -17.23 0.32
C CYS A 173 -17.05 -16.54 -0.92
N ASN A 174 -18.04 -15.65 -0.70
CA ASN A 174 -18.63 -14.83 -1.74
C ASN A 174 -17.80 -13.57 -1.96
N LEU A 175 -17.48 -13.23 -3.21
CA LEU A 175 -16.68 -12.05 -3.54
C LEU A 175 -17.56 -11.01 -4.23
N ILE A 176 -17.67 -9.83 -3.61
CA ILE A 176 -18.32 -8.66 -4.22
C ILE A 176 -17.30 -7.52 -4.30
N TYR A 177 -17.50 -6.58 -5.23
CA TYR A 177 -16.58 -5.47 -5.38
C TYR A 177 -17.25 -4.15 -5.76
N ASP A 178 -16.60 -3.03 -5.38
CA ASP A 178 -16.83 -1.69 -5.87
C ASP A 178 -15.53 -1.12 -6.43
N ASP A 179 -15.57 -0.61 -7.66
CA ASP A 179 -14.46 0.10 -8.29
C ASP A 179 -15.01 1.15 -9.26
N ILE A 180 -14.33 2.29 -9.36
CA ILE A 180 -14.65 3.37 -10.32
C ILE A 180 -14.26 3.00 -11.75
N VAL A 181 -13.34 2.05 -11.92
CA VAL A 181 -12.93 1.49 -13.21
C VAL A 181 -13.31 0.02 -13.24
N ASP A 182 -14.12 -0.36 -14.21
CA ASP A 182 -14.48 -1.77 -14.36
C ASP A 182 -13.23 -2.60 -14.73
N PRO A 183 -12.92 -3.64 -13.96
CA PRO A 183 -11.86 -4.59 -14.34
C PRO A 183 -12.22 -5.32 -15.65
N ASP A 184 -11.20 -5.95 -16.24
CA ASP A 184 -11.40 -6.82 -17.42
C ASP A 184 -12.53 -7.84 -17.17
N PRO A 185 -13.54 -7.94 -18.05
CA PRO A 185 -14.66 -8.87 -17.91
C PRO A 185 -14.23 -10.35 -17.76
N ASP A 186 -13.14 -10.74 -18.42
CA ASP A 186 -12.59 -12.09 -18.28
C ASP A 186 -12.02 -12.32 -16.88
N LEU A 187 -11.41 -11.29 -16.30
CA LEU A 187 -10.93 -11.32 -14.91
C LEU A 187 -12.09 -11.44 -13.92
N ILE A 188 -13.15 -10.66 -14.10
CA ILE A 188 -14.36 -10.68 -13.26
C ILE A 188 -14.97 -12.09 -13.27
N THR A 189 -15.17 -12.65 -14.47
CA THR A 189 -15.76 -13.98 -14.66
C THR A 189 -14.88 -15.07 -14.03
N ARG A 190 -13.58 -15.02 -14.27
CA ARG A 190 -12.62 -16.00 -13.74
C ARG A 190 -12.53 -15.97 -12.22
N LEU A 191 -12.67 -14.80 -11.62
CA LEU A 191 -12.58 -14.62 -10.15
C LEU A 191 -13.94 -14.71 -9.46
N GLY A 192 -15.03 -14.90 -10.19
CA GLY A 192 -16.38 -14.97 -9.62
C GLY A 192 -16.80 -13.71 -8.87
N LEU A 193 -16.34 -12.54 -9.33
CA LEU A 193 -16.61 -11.26 -8.71
C LEU A 193 -18.00 -10.74 -9.12
N THR A 194 -18.76 -10.24 -8.15
CA THR A 194 -20.04 -9.57 -8.41
C THR A 194 -19.89 -8.08 -8.11
N LYS A 195 -20.16 -7.22 -9.09
CA LYS A 195 -20.17 -5.77 -8.90
C LYS A 195 -21.42 -5.34 -8.13
N VAL A 196 -21.22 -4.50 -7.13
CA VAL A 196 -22.29 -3.85 -6.37
C VAL A 196 -21.92 -2.38 -6.16
N ASP A 197 -22.84 -1.55 -5.73
CA ASP A 197 -22.49 -0.20 -5.28
C ASP A 197 -21.85 -0.24 -3.88
N ARG A 198 -21.19 0.87 -3.49
CA ARG A 198 -20.46 0.95 -2.23
C ARG A 198 -21.33 0.73 -1.01
N ASP A 199 -22.53 1.31 -1.00
CA ASP A 199 -23.42 1.19 0.15
C ASP A 199 -23.90 -0.27 0.31
N GLU A 200 -24.24 -0.95 -0.78
CA GLU A 200 -24.57 -2.37 -0.78
C GLU A 200 -23.39 -3.22 -0.32
N LEU A 201 -22.17 -2.92 -0.80
CA LEU A 201 -20.96 -3.61 -0.37
C LEU A 201 -20.77 -3.50 1.15
N LEU A 202 -20.86 -2.28 1.70
CA LEU A 202 -20.70 -2.05 3.14
C LEU A 202 -21.78 -2.76 3.98
N GLN A 203 -23.03 -2.75 3.51
CA GLN A 203 -24.16 -3.36 4.23
C GLN A 203 -24.15 -4.90 4.21
N THR A 204 -23.57 -5.51 3.19
CA THR A 204 -23.68 -6.97 2.98
C THR A 204 -22.40 -7.73 3.30
N SER A 205 -21.25 -7.06 3.35
CA SER A 205 -19.96 -7.72 3.61
C SER A 205 -19.77 -8.11 5.07
N ASP A 206 -19.14 -9.26 5.28
CA ASP A 206 -18.61 -9.69 6.57
C ASP A 206 -17.16 -9.20 6.74
N LEU A 207 -16.40 -9.12 5.64
CA LEU A 207 -15.08 -8.48 5.60
C LEU A 207 -15.05 -7.44 4.49
N ILE A 208 -14.53 -6.28 4.79
CA ILE A 208 -14.30 -5.19 3.82
C ILE A 208 -12.81 -4.96 3.70
N THR A 209 -12.27 -4.99 2.49
CA THR A 209 -10.83 -4.77 2.26
C THR A 209 -10.60 -3.65 1.24
N LEU A 210 -9.66 -2.75 1.59
CA LEU A 210 -9.40 -1.52 0.85
C LEU A 210 -8.13 -1.66 0.00
N HIS A 211 -8.25 -1.38 -1.32
CA HIS A 211 -7.14 -1.46 -2.28
C HIS A 211 -7.15 -0.28 -3.27
N VAL A 212 -7.42 0.89 -2.76
CA VAL A 212 -7.46 2.15 -3.52
C VAL A 212 -6.20 2.98 -3.29
N PRO A 213 -5.78 3.84 -4.24
CA PRO A 213 -4.75 4.85 -3.99
C PRO A 213 -5.28 5.92 -3.02
N LEU A 214 -4.38 6.65 -2.37
CA LEU A 214 -4.75 7.86 -1.63
C LEU A 214 -4.76 9.05 -2.59
N ASN A 215 -5.92 9.67 -2.73
CA ASN A 215 -6.14 10.90 -3.48
C ASN A 215 -7.29 11.71 -2.83
N ARG A 216 -7.72 12.81 -3.46
CA ARG A 216 -8.81 13.65 -2.91
C ARG A 216 -10.15 12.90 -2.76
N GLN A 217 -10.43 11.93 -3.63
CA GLN A 217 -11.69 11.17 -3.62
C GLN A 217 -11.70 10.04 -2.60
N THR A 218 -10.52 9.51 -2.27
CA THR A 218 -10.38 8.34 -1.39
C THR A 218 -9.94 8.72 0.03
N ARG A 219 -9.47 9.95 0.26
CA ARG A 219 -9.15 10.44 1.59
C ARG A 219 -10.42 10.50 2.45
N GLY A 220 -10.40 9.80 3.60
CA GLY A 220 -11.55 9.72 4.51
C GLY A 220 -12.79 9.07 3.88
N MET A 221 -12.62 8.24 2.84
CA MET A 221 -13.76 7.59 2.18
C MET A 221 -14.46 6.55 3.06
N ILE A 222 -13.83 6.13 4.12
CA ILE A 222 -14.44 5.35 5.20
C ILE A 222 -14.42 6.23 6.45
N SER A 223 -15.58 6.72 6.85
CA SER A 223 -15.80 7.59 8.01
C SER A 223 -17.05 7.16 8.77
N ASP A 224 -17.58 7.99 9.66
CA ASP A 224 -18.72 7.65 10.52
C ASP A 224 -19.92 7.06 9.73
N ARG A 225 -20.26 7.66 8.55
CA ARG A 225 -21.34 7.18 7.70
C ARG A 225 -21.11 5.75 7.20
N GLU A 226 -19.90 5.47 6.75
CA GLU A 226 -19.54 4.15 6.20
C GLU A 226 -19.50 3.10 7.32
N PHE A 227 -18.98 3.45 8.49
CA PHE A 227 -19.06 2.58 9.67
C PHE A 227 -20.51 2.32 10.10
N ASP A 228 -21.43 3.31 9.97
CA ASP A 228 -22.84 3.14 10.25
C ASP A 228 -23.56 2.18 9.31
N LEU A 229 -23.07 2.03 8.09
CA LEU A 229 -23.59 1.10 7.09
C LEU A 229 -23.10 -0.34 7.28
N MET A 230 -21.94 -0.54 7.91
CA MET A 230 -21.35 -1.86 8.09
C MET A 230 -22.16 -2.72 9.07
N LYS A 231 -22.06 -4.05 8.89
CA LYS A 231 -22.63 -4.99 9.86
C LYS A 231 -21.93 -4.86 11.22
N PRO A 232 -22.62 -5.10 12.34
CA PRO A 232 -21.98 -5.09 13.67
C PRO A 232 -20.88 -6.15 13.84
N ASP A 233 -20.92 -7.21 13.06
CA ASP A 233 -19.93 -8.28 13.03
C ASP A 233 -18.95 -8.16 11.85
N ALA A 234 -18.96 -7.03 11.15
CA ALA A 234 -18.03 -6.76 10.06
C ALA A 234 -16.58 -6.59 10.56
N VAL A 235 -15.64 -6.90 9.68
CA VAL A 235 -14.21 -6.66 9.85
C VAL A 235 -13.70 -5.75 8.73
N LEU A 236 -12.98 -4.69 9.10
CA LEU A 236 -12.29 -3.82 8.15
C LEU A 236 -10.83 -4.23 8.01
N ILE A 237 -10.35 -4.35 6.76
CA ILE A 237 -8.95 -4.61 6.44
C ILE A 237 -8.40 -3.43 5.62
N ASN A 238 -7.34 -2.79 6.12
CA ASN A 238 -6.65 -1.71 5.41
C ASN A 238 -5.15 -1.97 5.31
N ALA A 239 -4.69 -2.34 4.12
CA ALA A 239 -3.28 -2.45 3.76
C ALA A 239 -2.94 -1.55 2.55
N CYS A 240 -3.69 -0.45 2.36
CA CYS A 240 -3.45 0.49 1.28
C CYS A 240 -2.80 1.79 1.77
N ARG A 241 -3.57 2.70 2.38
CA ARG A 241 -3.09 3.95 3.01
C ARG A 241 -3.96 4.29 4.22
N GLY A 242 -3.33 4.72 5.32
CA GLY A 242 -4.02 5.12 6.55
C GLY A 242 -5.12 6.14 6.30
N PRO A 243 -4.82 7.30 5.69
CA PRO A 243 -5.82 8.36 5.48
C PRO A 243 -6.96 8.04 4.51
N VAL A 244 -7.06 6.84 3.96
CA VAL A 244 -8.27 6.35 3.27
C VAL A 244 -9.42 6.13 4.28
N VAL A 245 -9.07 5.83 5.51
CA VAL A 245 -9.97 5.75 6.64
C VAL A 245 -9.78 7.02 7.49
N ASP A 246 -10.86 7.68 7.86
CA ASP A 246 -10.86 8.74 8.87
C ASP A 246 -10.54 8.08 10.22
N GLU A 247 -9.32 8.32 10.73
CA GLU A 247 -8.82 7.60 11.92
C GLU A 247 -9.61 7.95 13.18
N GLU A 248 -10.11 9.19 13.33
CA GLU A 248 -10.94 9.56 14.47
C GLU A 248 -12.29 8.81 14.42
N ALA A 249 -12.92 8.71 13.25
CA ALA A 249 -14.12 7.91 13.06
C ALA A 249 -13.87 6.43 13.31
N PHE A 250 -12.71 5.92 12.89
CA PHE A 250 -12.30 4.53 13.11
C PHE A 250 -12.13 4.24 14.61
N ILE A 251 -11.46 5.12 15.36
CA ILE A 251 -11.33 4.98 16.83
C ILE A 251 -12.72 4.92 17.47
N ARG A 252 -13.62 5.87 17.13
CA ARG A 252 -14.99 5.87 17.66
C ARG A 252 -15.76 4.59 17.33
N ALA A 253 -15.61 4.09 16.11
CA ALA A 253 -16.26 2.85 15.67
C ALA A 253 -15.77 1.64 16.46
N MET A 254 -14.46 1.55 16.73
CA MET A 254 -13.88 0.45 17.50
C MET A 254 -14.25 0.54 19.00
N GLU A 255 -14.18 1.72 19.62
CA GLU A 255 -14.53 1.95 21.01
C GLU A 255 -16.01 1.63 21.29
N SER A 256 -16.90 1.99 20.36
CA SER A 256 -18.33 1.70 20.47
C SER A 256 -18.75 0.31 20.01
N ASN A 257 -17.80 -0.53 19.57
CA ASN A 257 -18.06 -1.83 18.93
C ASN A 257 -19.05 -1.74 17.75
N LYS A 258 -18.93 -0.69 16.95
CA LYS A 258 -19.75 -0.49 15.77
C LYS A 258 -19.50 -1.57 14.71
N ILE A 259 -18.25 -1.98 14.59
CA ILE A 259 -17.79 -3.17 13.87
C ILE A 259 -17.05 -4.10 14.82
N MET A 260 -16.96 -5.37 14.47
CA MET A 260 -16.38 -6.38 15.33
C MET A 260 -14.87 -6.22 15.54
N ALA A 261 -14.13 -5.97 14.48
CA ALA A 261 -12.67 -5.93 14.52
C ALA A 261 -12.06 -5.26 13.28
N ALA A 262 -10.77 -4.99 13.34
CA ALA A 262 -10.02 -4.52 12.17
C ALA A 262 -8.62 -5.12 12.08
N GLY A 263 -8.10 -5.25 10.85
CA GLY A 263 -6.72 -5.59 10.55
C GLY A 263 -6.09 -4.51 9.68
N VAL A 264 -5.10 -3.81 10.18
CA VAL A 264 -4.52 -2.67 9.47
C VAL A 264 -2.99 -2.77 9.41
N ASP A 265 -2.42 -2.46 8.25
CA ASP A 265 -0.97 -2.33 8.08
C ASP A 265 -0.54 -0.87 8.06
N VAL A 266 -1.51 0.05 8.00
CA VAL A 266 -1.30 1.49 7.82
C VAL A 266 -2.23 2.29 8.74
N LEU A 267 -1.73 3.42 9.24
CA LEU A 267 -2.48 4.39 10.04
C LEU A 267 -2.31 5.81 9.47
N GLU A 268 -3.08 6.77 9.94
CA GLU A 268 -3.08 8.12 9.40
C GLU A 268 -1.73 8.81 9.58
N VAL A 269 -1.11 8.63 10.75
CA VAL A 269 0.21 9.16 11.07
C VAL A 269 1.19 8.00 11.26
N GLU A 270 2.28 8.01 10.52
CA GLU A 270 3.35 7.01 10.57
C GLU A 270 4.73 7.68 10.67
N PRO A 271 5.57 7.34 11.67
CA PRO A 271 5.31 6.39 12.77
C PRO A 271 4.14 6.82 13.66
N THR A 272 3.33 5.82 14.05
CA THR A 272 2.15 6.05 14.89
C THR A 272 2.56 6.54 16.29
N PRO A 273 1.91 7.61 16.81
CA PRO A 273 2.15 8.06 18.18
C PRO A 273 1.87 6.98 19.22
N GLU A 274 2.72 6.88 20.26
CA GLU A 274 2.59 5.86 21.31
C GLU A 274 1.24 5.90 22.06
N ASN A 275 0.56 7.04 22.06
CA ASN A 275 -0.73 7.23 22.70
C ASN A 275 -1.93 7.02 21.76
N ASN A 276 -1.73 6.47 20.57
CA ASN A 276 -2.84 6.14 19.68
C ASN A 276 -3.68 5.00 20.29
N PRO A 277 -4.98 5.21 20.55
CA PRO A 277 -5.82 4.22 21.24
C PRO A 277 -5.90 2.87 20.51
N LEU A 278 -5.78 2.86 19.18
CA LEU A 278 -5.88 1.64 18.36
C LEU A 278 -4.80 0.60 18.74
N ILE A 279 -3.64 1.03 19.26
CA ILE A 279 -2.52 0.14 19.62
C ILE A 279 -2.91 -0.83 20.75
N ASP A 280 -3.71 -0.36 21.69
CA ASP A 280 -4.07 -1.11 22.90
C ASP A 280 -5.40 -1.87 22.76
N MET A 281 -6.07 -1.80 21.58
CA MET A 281 -7.35 -2.46 21.37
C MET A 281 -7.18 -3.94 21.01
N ASP A 282 -7.75 -4.84 21.79
CA ASP A 282 -7.75 -6.29 21.57
C ASP A 282 -8.42 -6.73 20.25
N ASN A 283 -9.28 -5.89 19.68
CA ASN A 283 -10.01 -6.15 18.45
C ASN A 283 -9.38 -5.44 17.20
N VAL A 284 -8.19 -4.87 17.35
CA VAL A 284 -7.43 -4.30 16.25
C VAL A 284 -6.08 -5.01 16.11
N LEU A 285 -5.84 -5.62 14.96
CA LEU A 285 -4.55 -6.20 14.59
C LEU A 285 -3.78 -5.19 13.74
N ILE A 286 -2.67 -4.67 14.26
CA ILE A 286 -1.83 -3.68 13.57
C ILE A 286 -0.51 -4.30 13.17
N THR A 287 -0.06 -4.04 11.94
CA THR A 287 1.31 -4.28 11.47
C THR A 287 1.94 -2.96 11.00
N PRO A 288 3.27 -2.77 11.12
CA PRO A 288 3.89 -1.47 11.00
C PRO A 288 4.30 -1.11 9.56
N HIS A 289 3.33 -1.09 8.63
CA HIS A 289 3.48 -0.77 7.20
C HIS A 289 4.52 -1.67 6.50
N LEU A 290 4.46 -2.97 6.75
CA LEU A 290 5.38 -3.97 6.20
C LEU A 290 4.74 -4.93 5.19
N ALA A 291 3.48 -4.73 4.80
CA ALA A 291 2.78 -5.61 3.85
C ALA A 291 3.53 -5.81 2.52
N ALA A 292 4.31 -4.81 2.09
CA ALA A 292 5.08 -4.85 0.85
C ALA A 292 6.49 -5.44 1.03
N PHE A 293 6.97 -5.68 2.25
CA PHE A 293 8.38 -5.96 2.55
C PHE A 293 8.68 -7.45 2.49
N THR A 294 8.78 -7.99 1.28
CA THR A 294 9.32 -9.32 1.03
C THR A 294 10.54 -9.23 0.11
N GLN A 295 11.39 -10.26 0.14
CA GLN A 295 12.56 -10.35 -0.73
C GLN A 295 12.16 -10.20 -2.20
N GLU A 296 11.17 -10.96 -2.64
CA GLU A 296 10.70 -10.99 -4.02
C GLU A 296 10.07 -9.66 -4.47
N ALA A 297 9.32 -8.99 -3.58
CA ALA A 297 8.77 -7.68 -3.88
C ALA A 297 9.88 -6.63 -4.03
N GLY A 298 10.89 -6.67 -3.17
CA GLY A 298 12.08 -5.83 -3.26
C GLY A 298 12.84 -6.03 -4.57
N GLU A 299 13.14 -7.28 -4.93
CA GLU A 299 13.83 -7.63 -6.18
C GLU A 299 13.05 -7.13 -7.41
N LYS A 300 11.73 -7.41 -7.49
CA LYS A 300 10.88 -6.96 -8.61
C LYS A 300 10.79 -5.45 -8.71
N SER A 301 10.66 -4.76 -7.58
CA SER A 301 10.55 -3.29 -7.55
C SER A 301 11.85 -2.63 -8.01
N ARG A 302 13.02 -3.14 -7.59
CA ARG A 302 14.32 -2.62 -8.02
C ARG A 302 14.59 -2.92 -9.50
N ALA A 303 14.30 -4.13 -9.94
CA ALA A 303 14.44 -4.51 -11.33
C ALA A 303 13.58 -3.63 -12.24
N PHE A 304 12.31 -3.38 -11.85
CA PHE A 304 11.44 -2.48 -12.57
C PHE A 304 11.95 -1.04 -12.56
N ALA A 305 12.43 -0.55 -11.41
CA ALA A 305 12.95 0.81 -11.30
C ALA A 305 14.17 1.02 -12.21
N MET A 306 15.10 0.09 -12.25
CA MET A 306 16.26 0.15 -13.15
C MET A 306 15.86 0.04 -14.62
N TYR A 307 14.98 -0.91 -14.96
CA TYR A 307 14.43 -1.07 -16.30
C TYR A 307 13.79 0.22 -16.81
N ASN A 308 12.87 0.79 -16.02
CA ASN A 308 12.11 1.97 -16.41
C ASN A 308 12.97 3.24 -16.50
N SER A 309 13.93 3.40 -15.57
CA SER A 309 14.90 4.49 -15.59
C SER A 309 15.82 4.40 -16.82
N ASN A 310 16.26 3.19 -17.19
CA ASN A 310 17.08 2.97 -18.38
C ASN A 310 16.32 3.28 -19.67
N ARG A 311 15.02 2.97 -19.76
CA ARG A 311 14.17 3.38 -20.89
C ARG A 311 14.22 4.89 -21.10
N VAL A 312 14.01 5.66 -20.02
CA VAL A 312 14.00 7.13 -20.08
C VAL A 312 15.38 7.68 -20.38
N ALA A 313 16.45 7.11 -19.84
CA ALA A 313 17.82 7.49 -20.20
C ALA A 313 18.09 7.33 -21.70
N ASN A 314 17.48 6.33 -22.34
CA ASN A 314 17.56 6.07 -23.78
C ASN A 314 16.52 6.86 -24.62
N GLY A 315 15.74 7.74 -24.00
CA GLY A 315 14.76 8.58 -24.70
C GLY A 315 13.42 7.88 -24.97
N GLU A 316 13.14 6.76 -24.30
CA GLU A 316 11.85 6.09 -24.37
C GLU A 316 10.88 6.61 -23.31
N GLU A 317 9.57 6.36 -23.49
CA GLU A 317 8.56 6.73 -22.54
C GLU A 317 8.58 5.80 -21.30
N PRO A 318 8.42 6.34 -20.08
CA PRO A 318 8.32 5.51 -18.89
C PRO A 318 7.01 4.74 -18.82
N GLU A 319 7.06 3.58 -18.18
CA GLU A 319 5.89 2.75 -17.84
C GLU A 319 5.38 3.08 -16.44
N SER A 320 4.15 2.67 -16.13
CA SER A 320 3.54 2.81 -14.79
C SER A 320 3.54 4.24 -14.24
N VAL A 321 3.32 5.20 -15.14
CA VAL A 321 3.20 6.62 -14.80
C VAL A 321 1.98 6.82 -13.90
N VAL A 322 2.17 7.57 -12.81
CA VAL A 322 1.11 7.98 -11.90
C VAL A 322 0.71 9.40 -12.28
N LEU A 323 -0.57 9.56 -12.60
CA LEU A 323 -1.11 10.88 -12.95
C LEU A 323 -1.18 11.78 -11.71
N PRO A 324 -1.16 13.12 -11.91
CA PRO A 324 -1.50 14.05 -10.83
C PRO A 324 -2.85 13.72 -10.20
N ASP A 325 -2.99 14.02 -8.93
CA ASP A 325 -4.26 13.88 -8.23
C ASP A 325 -5.20 15.02 -8.69
N ASP A 326 -6.31 14.69 -9.30
CA ASP A 326 -7.36 15.64 -9.70
C ASP A 326 -8.16 16.16 -8.49
#